data_a1fedf76edae30c0f0772e15c4d58f14
#
_entry.id   a1fedf76edae30c0f0772e15c4d58f14
#
_cell.length_a   1.000
_cell.length_b   1.000
_cell.length_c   1.000
_cell.angle_alpha   90.00
_cell.angle_beta   90.00
_cell.angle_gamma   90.00
#
_symmetry.space_group_name_H-M   'P 1'
#
loop_
_entity.id
_entity.type
_entity.pdbx_description
1 polymer ?
#
loop_
_entity_poly.entity_id
_entity_poly.type
_entity_poly.pdbx_seq_one_letter_code
_entity_poly.pdbx_strand_id
1 'polypeptide(L)'
;DAETEILDIVEEEPGISVKRISYRVGISPFVVWRTLHDQGLYPYHVQRVHTLKPEDLPRRMRFCEWLLEKNRADLRFVATIFSTDEATFTRDGIFNARNTHIWSDENPHAIQERHSQERFSVNVWAGIVGNNLVGPYILPPRLTAVAYLQFLNEHLPNLLDDIPIATRRDMWYLQDGAPAHNAREVRRWFDQHFPRHWIGRNGPVLWPPRSPDLNPCDFFLWGHLKQLVYKTPVNTVQELINRIQNAAAEIRRNPDMIARLQPSLIRRAEGCLANEGRHFEQLL
;
A
#
# COMPACT_ATOMS: atom_id res chain seq x y z
N ASP A 1 -19.25 41.91 4.37
CA ASP A 1 -18.17 42.31 3.46
C ASP A 1 -17.66 41.07 2.69
N ALA A 2 -16.75 41.28 1.73
CA ALA A 2 -16.27 40.16 0.91
C ALA A 2 -15.54 39.08 1.70
N GLU A 3 -14.89 39.42 2.80
CA GLU A 3 -14.20 38.47 3.68
C GLU A 3 -15.21 37.57 4.39
N THR A 4 -16.25 38.15 4.97
CA THR A 4 -17.34 37.40 5.60
C THR A 4 -18.01 36.45 4.61
N GLU A 5 -18.31 36.92 3.40
CA GLU A 5 -18.93 36.11 2.35
C GLU A 5 -18.04 34.91 1.94
N ILE A 6 -16.71 35.09 1.84
CA ILE A 6 -15.76 34.01 1.56
C ILE A 6 -15.80 32.95 2.68
N LEU A 7 -15.80 33.37 3.94
CA LEU A 7 -15.77 32.46 5.09
C LEU A 7 -17.09 31.70 5.21
N ASP A 8 -18.23 32.35 5.02
CA ASP A 8 -19.56 31.72 4.99
C ASP A 8 -19.64 30.62 3.90
N ILE A 9 -19.14 30.91 2.69
CA ILE A 9 -19.11 29.94 1.59
C ILE A 9 -18.26 28.70 1.95
N VAL A 10 -17.12 28.89 2.61
CA VAL A 10 -16.24 27.76 3.00
C VAL A 10 -16.83 26.98 4.17
N GLU A 11 -17.55 27.62 5.08
CA GLU A 11 -18.25 26.93 6.16
C GLU A 11 -19.40 26.07 5.63
N GLU A 12 -20.15 26.56 4.65
CA GLU A 12 -21.24 25.81 3.99
C GLU A 12 -20.71 24.70 3.07
N GLU A 13 -19.62 24.95 2.32
CA GLU A 13 -19.04 24.03 1.32
C GLU A 13 -17.51 23.88 1.51
N PRO A 14 -17.01 23.18 2.55
CA PRO A 14 -15.58 23.08 2.85
C PRO A 14 -14.70 22.53 1.73
N GLY A 15 -15.28 21.83 0.76
CA GLY A 15 -14.60 21.27 -0.40
C GLY A 15 -14.54 22.21 -1.62
N ILE A 16 -15.02 23.44 -1.51
CA ILE A 16 -15.07 24.38 -2.62
C ILE A 16 -13.66 24.85 -3.02
N SER A 17 -13.41 25.01 -4.32
CA SER A 17 -12.13 25.54 -4.79
C SER A 17 -12.06 27.07 -4.73
N VAL A 18 -10.88 27.61 -4.46
CA VAL A 18 -10.61 29.07 -4.49
C VAL A 18 -11.14 29.73 -5.77
N LYS A 19 -11.01 29.04 -6.94
CA LYS A 19 -11.51 29.55 -8.22
C LYS A 19 -13.05 29.66 -8.24
N ARG A 20 -13.76 28.72 -7.63
CA ARG A 20 -15.24 28.78 -7.54
C ARG A 20 -15.70 29.87 -6.59
N ILE A 21 -15.00 30.05 -5.44
CA ILE A 21 -15.30 31.16 -4.51
C ILE A 21 -15.07 32.49 -5.22
N SER A 22 -13.93 32.67 -5.88
CA SER A 22 -13.59 33.85 -6.70
C SER A 22 -14.70 34.20 -7.69
N TYR A 23 -15.23 33.20 -8.37
CA TYR A 23 -16.32 33.39 -9.33
C TYR A 23 -17.64 33.81 -8.64
N ARG A 24 -17.97 33.25 -7.49
CA ARG A 24 -19.21 33.58 -6.73
C ARG A 24 -19.18 35.00 -6.16
N VAL A 25 -18.04 35.39 -5.58
CA VAL A 25 -17.86 36.66 -4.86
C VAL A 25 -17.42 37.80 -5.81
N GLY A 26 -16.98 37.47 -7.05
CA GLY A 26 -16.54 38.46 -8.04
C GLY A 26 -15.17 39.09 -7.76
N ILE A 27 -14.31 38.44 -6.96
CA ILE A 27 -12.96 38.92 -6.62
C ILE A 27 -11.88 37.95 -7.12
N SER A 28 -10.61 38.44 -7.19
CA SER A 28 -9.55 37.60 -7.74
C SER A 28 -9.25 36.36 -6.89
N PRO A 29 -8.84 35.24 -7.51
CA PRO A 29 -8.47 34.02 -6.77
C PRO A 29 -7.34 34.24 -5.75
N PHE A 30 -6.42 35.18 -6.04
CA PHE A 30 -5.34 35.53 -5.13
C PHE A 30 -5.85 36.18 -3.84
N VAL A 31 -6.84 37.08 -3.95
CA VAL A 31 -7.45 37.73 -2.77
C VAL A 31 -8.20 36.68 -1.94
N VAL A 32 -9.00 35.80 -2.56
CA VAL A 32 -9.66 34.69 -1.87
C VAL A 32 -8.65 33.81 -1.13
N TRP A 33 -7.57 33.38 -1.83
CA TRP A 33 -6.54 32.55 -1.23
C TRP A 33 -5.88 33.25 -0.04
N ARG A 34 -5.54 34.54 -0.17
CA ARG A 34 -4.94 35.34 0.91
C ARG A 34 -5.89 35.45 2.11
N THR A 35 -7.15 35.77 1.89
CA THR A 35 -8.16 35.85 2.96
C THR A 35 -8.25 34.53 3.72
N LEU A 36 -8.36 33.38 3.04
CA LEU A 36 -8.39 32.08 3.70
C LEU A 36 -7.12 31.80 4.49
N HIS A 37 -5.96 32.12 3.89
CA HIS A 37 -4.65 31.91 4.56
C HIS A 37 -4.51 32.79 5.81
N ASP A 38 -4.92 34.07 5.76
CA ASP A 38 -4.87 35.01 6.87
C ASP A 38 -5.77 34.54 8.02
N GLN A 39 -6.85 33.83 7.73
CA GLN A 39 -7.75 33.20 8.70
C GLN A 39 -7.28 31.77 9.13
N GLY A 40 -6.07 31.34 8.72
CA GLY A 40 -5.50 30.06 9.10
C GLY A 40 -6.15 28.84 8.40
N LEU A 41 -6.91 29.05 7.33
CA LEU A 41 -7.55 27.99 6.55
C LEU A 41 -6.65 27.51 5.42
N TYR A 42 -6.36 26.21 5.40
CA TYR A 42 -5.49 25.58 4.43
C TYR A 42 -6.21 24.45 3.67
N PRO A 43 -5.93 24.23 2.37
CA PRO A 43 -6.52 23.13 1.60
C PRO A 43 -5.86 21.79 1.95
N TYR A 44 -6.40 21.06 2.90
CA TYR A 44 -5.95 19.71 3.24
C TYR A 44 -6.39 18.69 2.19
N HIS A 45 -5.47 17.79 1.82
CA HIS A 45 -5.78 16.71 0.89
C HIS A 45 -6.56 15.59 1.57
N VAL A 46 -7.66 15.18 0.94
CA VAL A 46 -8.42 14.00 1.37
C VAL A 46 -7.67 12.74 0.97
N GLN A 47 -7.27 11.94 1.95
CA GLN A 47 -6.67 10.62 1.73
C GLN A 47 -7.76 9.57 1.52
N ARG A 48 -7.60 8.72 0.49
CA ARG A 48 -8.50 7.59 0.28
C ARG A 48 -8.06 6.43 1.16
N VAL A 49 -8.99 5.93 1.99
CA VAL A 49 -8.76 4.83 2.92
C VAL A 49 -9.85 3.76 2.77
N HIS A 50 -9.57 2.54 3.20
CA HIS A 50 -10.58 1.49 3.28
C HIS A 50 -11.59 1.79 4.40
N THR A 51 -12.87 1.66 4.14
CA THR A 51 -13.90 1.80 5.20
C THR A 51 -13.71 0.74 6.27
N LEU A 52 -13.34 1.16 7.49
CA LEU A 52 -13.27 0.29 8.66
C LEU A 52 -14.66 0.07 9.24
N LYS A 53 -14.89 -1.15 9.72
CA LYS A 53 -16.08 -1.50 10.49
C LYS A 53 -15.78 -1.39 11.99
N PRO A 54 -16.79 -1.15 12.85
CA PRO A 54 -16.57 -1.06 14.30
C PRO A 54 -15.82 -2.29 14.89
N GLU A 55 -16.13 -3.48 14.40
CA GLU A 55 -15.49 -4.73 14.84
C GLU A 55 -14.03 -4.90 14.37
N ASP A 56 -13.55 -4.08 13.45
CA ASP A 56 -12.14 -4.10 13.02
C ASP A 56 -11.23 -3.39 14.03
N LEU A 57 -11.71 -2.32 14.65
CA LEU A 57 -10.92 -1.48 15.53
C LEU A 57 -10.23 -2.28 16.64
N PRO A 58 -10.94 -3.08 17.45
CA PRO A 58 -10.32 -3.89 18.50
C PRO A 58 -9.40 -4.99 17.96
N ARG A 59 -9.62 -5.46 16.71
CA ARG A 59 -8.72 -6.45 16.07
C ARG A 59 -7.41 -5.80 15.66
N ARG A 60 -7.47 -4.59 15.12
CA ARG A 60 -6.30 -3.80 14.73
C ARG A 60 -5.46 -3.45 15.95
N MET A 61 -6.10 -2.98 17.02
CA MET A 61 -5.42 -2.68 18.28
C MET A 61 -4.70 -3.91 18.84
N ARG A 62 -5.38 -5.06 18.96
CA ARG A 62 -4.77 -6.31 19.45
C ARG A 62 -3.57 -6.75 18.64
N PHE A 63 -3.62 -6.62 17.32
CA PHE A 63 -2.47 -6.95 16.47
C PHE A 63 -1.31 -5.98 16.72
N CYS A 64 -1.57 -4.68 16.82
CA CYS A 64 -0.56 -3.67 17.09
C CYS A 64 0.06 -3.84 18.50
N GLU A 65 -0.74 -4.12 19.52
CA GLU A 65 -0.27 -4.45 20.87
C GLU A 65 0.68 -5.65 20.85
N TRP A 66 0.26 -6.75 20.23
CA TRP A 66 1.08 -7.94 20.06
C TRP A 66 2.39 -7.64 19.34
N LEU A 67 2.35 -6.89 18.23
CA LEU A 67 3.53 -6.53 17.46
C LEU A 67 4.53 -5.73 18.29
N LEU A 68 4.04 -4.70 18.99
CA LEU A 68 4.87 -3.84 19.83
C LEU A 68 5.43 -4.58 21.06
N GLU A 69 4.66 -5.48 21.66
CA GLU A 69 5.12 -6.33 22.76
C GLU A 69 6.28 -7.23 22.31
N LYS A 70 6.12 -7.90 21.15
CA LYS A 70 7.19 -8.73 20.56
C LYS A 70 8.43 -7.92 20.23
N ASN A 71 8.25 -6.72 19.65
CA ASN A 71 9.37 -5.85 19.32
C ASN A 71 10.08 -5.28 20.55
N ARG A 72 9.38 -5.05 21.67
CA ARG A 72 10.01 -4.66 22.94
C ARG A 72 10.85 -5.80 23.54
N ALA A 73 10.39 -7.04 23.38
CA ALA A 73 11.11 -8.23 23.86
C ALA A 73 12.35 -8.54 22.99
N ASP A 74 12.26 -8.34 21.67
CA ASP A 74 13.38 -8.47 20.73
C ASP A 74 13.25 -7.39 19.64
N LEU A 75 14.16 -6.41 19.65
CA LEU A 75 14.18 -5.31 18.68
C LEU A 75 14.35 -5.76 17.21
N ARG A 76 14.79 -7.02 17.00
CA ARG A 76 14.92 -7.62 15.67
C ARG A 76 13.65 -8.33 15.22
N PHE A 77 12.64 -8.44 16.09
CA PHE A 77 11.42 -9.21 15.81
C PHE A 77 10.74 -8.77 14.49
N VAL A 78 10.58 -7.47 14.26
CA VAL A 78 9.93 -6.97 13.04
C VAL A 78 10.68 -7.39 11.78
N ALA A 79 12.00 -7.51 11.83
CA ALA A 79 12.80 -8.01 10.72
C ALA A 79 12.55 -9.50 10.41
N THR A 80 11.99 -10.28 11.34
CA THR A 80 11.63 -11.68 11.11
C THR A 80 10.26 -11.85 10.45
N ILE A 81 9.44 -10.80 10.41
CA ILE A 81 8.13 -10.87 9.77
C ILE A 81 8.30 -10.85 8.25
N PHE A 82 7.92 -11.93 7.60
CA PHE A 82 7.83 -12.05 6.16
C PHE A 82 6.45 -11.57 5.72
N SER A 83 6.35 -10.28 5.47
CA SER A 83 5.12 -9.64 4.99
C SER A 83 4.92 -9.94 3.52
N THR A 84 3.84 -10.63 3.18
CA THR A 84 3.51 -11.02 1.81
C THR A 84 2.20 -10.42 1.37
N ASP A 85 2.05 -10.25 0.06
CA ASP A 85 0.81 -9.75 -0.53
C ASP A 85 0.76 -9.98 -2.05
N GLU A 86 -0.39 -9.74 -2.67
CA GLU A 86 -0.64 -9.78 -4.10
C GLU A 86 -1.12 -8.44 -4.63
N ALA A 87 -0.62 -8.06 -5.80
CA ALA A 87 -1.10 -6.90 -6.51
C ALA A 87 -1.37 -7.18 -7.98
N THR A 88 -2.43 -6.57 -8.50
CA THR A 88 -2.72 -6.58 -9.94
C THR A 88 -2.06 -5.37 -10.61
N PHE A 89 -1.36 -5.65 -11.70
CA PHE A 89 -0.80 -4.67 -12.63
C PHE A 89 -1.61 -4.72 -13.92
N THR A 90 -2.17 -3.60 -14.33
CA THR A 90 -2.96 -3.48 -15.56
C THR A 90 -2.16 -2.76 -16.63
N ARG A 91 -2.59 -2.83 -17.90
CA ARG A 91 -1.97 -2.10 -19.01
C ARG A 91 -1.84 -0.60 -18.73
N ASP A 92 -2.93 0.01 -18.28
CA ASP A 92 -3.02 1.48 -18.13
C ASP A 92 -2.39 1.97 -16.81
N GLY A 93 -2.05 1.06 -15.90
CA GLY A 93 -1.51 1.40 -14.59
C GLY A 93 -2.49 2.25 -13.77
N ILE A 94 -1.91 3.07 -12.88
CA ILE A 94 -2.66 4.11 -12.15
C ILE A 94 -2.22 5.46 -12.72
N PHE A 95 -3.08 6.07 -13.54
CA PHE A 95 -2.82 7.43 -14.04
C PHE A 95 -3.05 8.45 -12.92
N ASN A 96 -1.98 9.11 -12.51
CA ASN A 96 -2.05 10.20 -11.54
C ASN A 96 -2.17 11.56 -12.26
N ALA A 97 -3.39 11.92 -12.62
CA ALA A 97 -3.68 13.20 -13.30
C ALA A 97 -3.23 14.44 -12.51
N ARG A 98 -3.06 14.32 -11.17
CA ARG A 98 -2.64 15.44 -10.31
C ARG A 98 -1.16 15.77 -10.45
N ASN A 99 -0.32 14.77 -10.72
CA ASN A 99 1.12 14.93 -10.80
C ASN A 99 1.66 14.90 -12.24
N THR A 100 0.78 14.78 -13.24
CA THR A 100 1.20 14.81 -14.65
C THR A 100 1.00 16.23 -15.18
N HIS A 101 2.11 16.95 -15.33
CA HIS A 101 2.13 18.31 -15.86
C HIS A 101 3.12 18.38 -17.02
N ILE A 102 2.83 19.23 -17.98
CA ILE A 102 3.76 19.61 -19.06
C ILE A 102 4.00 21.11 -18.91
N TRP A 103 5.24 21.49 -18.65
CA TRP A 103 5.68 22.86 -18.65
C TRP A 103 5.94 23.27 -20.09
N SER A 104 5.26 24.32 -20.57
CA SER A 104 5.42 24.88 -21.90
C SER A 104 5.10 26.37 -21.83
N ASP A 105 5.67 27.15 -22.72
CA ASP A 105 5.38 28.57 -22.92
C ASP A 105 3.97 28.82 -23.47
N GLU A 106 3.44 27.85 -24.27
CA GLU A 106 2.07 27.84 -24.75
C GLU A 106 1.36 26.53 -24.26
N ASN A 107 0.01 26.60 -24.21
CA ASN A 107 -0.75 25.40 -23.82
C ASN A 107 -0.62 24.32 -24.91
N PRO A 108 0.10 23.20 -24.64
CA PRO A 108 0.32 22.15 -25.62
C PRO A 108 -0.93 21.32 -25.91
N HIS A 109 -2.07 21.61 -25.27
CA HIS A 109 -3.30 20.82 -25.32
C HIS A 109 -3.04 19.32 -25.18
N ALA A 110 -2.11 18.97 -24.28
CA ALA A 110 -1.64 17.62 -24.12
C ALA A 110 -2.76 16.68 -23.71
N ILE A 111 -2.91 15.60 -24.46
CA ILE A 111 -3.85 14.53 -24.20
C ILE A 111 -3.09 13.25 -23.86
N GLN A 112 -3.62 12.46 -22.96
CA GLN A 112 -3.18 11.10 -22.78
C GLN A 112 -4.22 10.15 -23.35
N GLU A 113 -3.86 9.47 -24.44
CA GLU A 113 -4.73 8.49 -25.06
C GLU A 113 -4.91 7.28 -24.13
N ARG A 114 -6.15 6.86 -23.92
CA ARG A 114 -6.49 5.59 -23.27
C ARG A 114 -6.75 4.57 -24.35
N HIS A 115 -5.92 3.55 -24.42
CA HIS A 115 -6.14 2.41 -25.31
C HIS A 115 -7.20 1.49 -24.68
N SER A 116 -8.49 1.68 -25.05
CA SER A 116 -9.61 0.97 -24.41
C SER A 116 -9.84 -0.46 -24.92
N GLN A 117 -9.24 -0.85 -26.04
CA GLN A 117 -9.58 -2.12 -26.73
C GLN A 117 -8.77 -3.34 -26.26
N GLU A 118 -7.51 -3.18 -25.90
CA GLU A 118 -6.68 -4.28 -25.40
C GLU A 118 -6.47 -4.16 -23.90
N ARG A 119 -7.30 -4.82 -23.11
CA ARG A 119 -7.16 -4.90 -21.66
C ARG A 119 -6.40 -6.17 -21.28
N PHE A 120 -5.30 -6.01 -20.59
CA PHE A 120 -4.61 -7.13 -19.94
C PHE A 120 -4.21 -6.75 -18.51
N SER A 121 -4.02 -7.77 -17.70
CA SER A 121 -3.54 -7.61 -16.34
C SER A 121 -2.62 -8.77 -15.96
N VAL A 122 -1.72 -8.51 -15.02
CA VAL A 122 -0.81 -9.49 -14.45
C VAL A 122 -0.97 -9.44 -12.93
N ASN A 123 -1.25 -10.59 -12.31
CA ASN A 123 -1.26 -10.71 -10.87
C ASN A 123 0.14 -11.10 -10.39
N VAL A 124 0.62 -10.39 -9.40
CA VAL A 124 1.99 -10.51 -8.90
C VAL A 124 1.95 -10.74 -7.40
N TRP A 125 2.66 -11.76 -6.95
CA TRP A 125 2.95 -11.98 -5.54
C TRP A 125 4.36 -11.50 -5.23
N ALA A 126 4.54 -10.88 -4.06
CA ALA A 126 5.86 -10.56 -3.51
C ALA A 126 5.81 -10.54 -1.98
N GLY A 127 6.99 -10.57 -1.37
CA GLY A 127 7.12 -10.45 0.07
C GLY A 127 8.40 -9.75 0.50
N ILE A 128 8.37 -9.19 1.70
CA ILE A 128 9.49 -8.50 2.33
C ILE A 128 9.83 -9.19 3.66
N VAL A 129 11.11 -9.55 3.85
CA VAL A 129 11.63 -10.05 5.12
C VAL A 129 13.00 -9.45 5.41
N GLY A 130 13.16 -8.86 6.59
CA GLY A 130 14.38 -8.12 6.91
C GLY A 130 14.65 -7.01 5.91
N ASN A 131 15.77 -7.10 5.21
CA ASN A 131 16.19 -6.15 4.18
C ASN A 131 16.01 -6.75 2.76
N ASN A 132 15.27 -7.85 2.62
CA ASN A 132 15.17 -8.58 1.38
C ASN A 132 13.77 -8.46 0.77
N LEU A 133 13.72 -8.27 -0.54
CA LEU A 133 12.54 -8.42 -1.37
C LEU A 133 12.54 -9.81 -1.99
N VAL A 134 11.54 -10.62 -1.66
CA VAL A 134 11.30 -11.97 -2.20
C VAL A 134 10.29 -11.90 -3.34
N GLY A 135 10.52 -12.63 -4.43
CA GLY A 135 9.72 -12.48 -5.65
C GLY A 135 10.20 -11.29 -6.49
N PRO A 136 9.48 -10.73 -7.45
CA PRO A 136 8.07 -11.02 -7.72
C PRO A 136 7.85 -12.40 -8.37
N TYR A 137 6.73 -13.01 -8.07
CA TYR A 137 6.24 -14.20 -8.76
C TYR A 137 4.95 -13.86 -9.51
N ILE A 138 4.85 -14.30 -10.76
CA ILE A 138 3.67 -14.06 -11.59
C ILE A 138 2.64 -15.13 -11.29
N LEU A 139 1.54 -14.71 -10.71
CA LEU A 139 0.41 -15.58 -10.36
C LEU A 139 -0.52 -15.82 -11.57
N PRO A 140 -1.32 -16.90 -11.53
CA PRO A 140 -2.38 -17.10 -12.52
C PRO A 140 -3.42 -15.94 -12.48
N PRO A 141 -4.17 -15.74 -13.56
CA PRO A 141 -5.17 -14.67 -13.66
C PRO A 141 -6.20 -14.68 -12.52
N ARG A 142 -6.48 -15.86 -11.97
CA ARG A 142 -7.34 -16.03 -10.79
C ARG A 142 -6.62 -16.86 -9.74
N LEU A 143 -6.36 -16.27 -8.59
CA LEU A 143 -5.78 -16.97 -7.46
C LEU A 143 -6.87 -17.78 -6.74
N THR A 144 -6.74 -19.10 -6.82
CA THR A 144 -7.56 -20.06 -6.07
C THR A 144 -6.73 -20.67 -4.94
N ALA A 145 -7.38 -21.33 -3.97
CA ALA A 145 -6.68 -22.05 -2.92
C ALA A 145 -5.74 -23.14 -3.46
N VAL A 146 -6.13 -23.82 -4.54
CA VAL A 146 -5.30 -24.83 -5.21
C VAL A 146 -4.05 -24.19 -5.82
N ALA A 147 -4.23 -23.10 -6.58
CA ALA A 147 -3.10 -22.40 -7.19
C ALA A 147 -2.16 -21.80 -6.13
N TYR A 148 -2.71 -21.31 -5.02
CA TYR A 148 -1.91 -20.80 -3.93
C TYR A 148 -1.11 -21.90 -3.21
N LEU A 149 -1.73 -23.07 -2.96
CA LEU A 149 -1.01 -24.24 -2.44
C LEU A 149 0.09 -24.73 -3.38
N GLN A 150 -0.17 -24.75 -4.67
CA GLN A 150 0.86 -25.08 -5.65
C GLN A 150 2.02 -24.08 -5.58
N PHE A 151 1.74 -22.79 -5.54
CA PHE A 151 2.75 -21.76 -5.34
C PHE A 151 3.58 -21.99 -4.07
N LEU A 152 2.91 -22.25 -2.94
CA LEU A 152 3.57 -22.47 -1.65
C LEU A 152 4.48 -23.70 -1.65
N ASN A 153 4.09 -24.78 -2.34
CA ASN A 153 4.87 -26.02 -2.36
C ASN A 153 6.02 -26.00 -3.40
N GLU A 154 5.76 -25.46 -4.60
CA GLU A 154 6.65 -25.62 -5.74
C GLU A 154 7.54 -24.39 -5.99
N HIS A 155 7.07 -23.20 -5.63
CA HIS A 155 7.74 -21.95 -6.02
C HIS A 155 8.30 -21.17 -4.83
N LEU A 156 7.57 -21.09 -3.73
CA LEU A 156 8.02 -20.35 -2.54
C LEU A 156 9.37 -20.84 -1.99
N PRO A 157 9.66 -22.14 -1.90
CA PRO A 157 10.98 -22.63 -1.43
C PRO A 157 12.14 -22.05 -2.26
N ASN A 158 12.03 -22.11 -3.59
CA ASN A 158 13.05 -21.57 -4.50
C ASN A 158 13.22 -20.04 -4.37
N LEU A 159 12.12 -19.31 -4.13
CA LEU A 159 12.19 -17.86 -3.89
C LEU A 159 12.86 -17.50 -2.57
N LEU A 160 12.87 -18.42 -1.61
CA LEU A 160 13.49 -18.25 -0.31
C LEU A 160 14.95 -18.73 -0.26
N ASP A 161 15.48 -19.34 -1.31
CA ASP A 161 16.84 -19.90 -1.28
C ASP A 161 17.93 -18.86 -1.06
N ASP A 162 17.75 -17.64 -1.58
CA ASP A 162 18.66 -16.52 -1.36
C ASP A 162 18.52 -15.88 0.05
N ILE A 163 17.51 -16.28 0.84
CA ILE A 163 17.32 -15.74 2.18
C ILE A 163 18.17 -16.54 3.20
N PRO A 164 18.97 -15.86 4.01
CA PRO A 164 19.82 -16.53 5.00
C PRO A 164 19.05 -17.52 5.88
N ILE A 165 19.63 -18.69 6.13
CA ILE A 165 19.00 -19.77 6.94
C ILE A 165 18.58 -19.26 8.32
N ALA A 166 19.38 -18.39 8.95
CA ALA A 166 19.04 -17.81 10.24
C ALA A 166 17.74 -16.98 10.16
N THR A 167 17.55 -16.21 9.10
CA THR A 167 16.31 -15.47 8.87
C THR A 167 15.13 -16.40 8.63
N ARG A 168 15.32 -17.44 7.80
CA ARG A 168 14.26 -18.44 7.50
C ARG A 168 13.80 -19.21 8.73
N ARG A 169 14.72 -19.55 9.64
CA ARG A 169 14.40 -20.30 10.86
C ARG A 169 13.47 -19.54 11.81
N ASP A 170 13.68 -18.24 11.94
CA ASP A 170 12.96 -17.40 12.89
C ASP A 170 11.81 -16.61 12.23
N MET A 171 11.52 -16.92 10.96
CA MET A 171 10.56 -16.22 10.10
C MET A 171 9.12 -16.41 10.55
N TRP A 172 8.38 -15.31 10.58
CA TRP A 172 6.93 -15.27 10.74
C TRP A 172 6.27 -14.96 9.40
N TYR A 173 5.53 -15.90 8.84
CA TYR A 173 4.85 -15.66 7.56
C TYR A 173 3.56 -14.86 7.79
N LEU A 174 3.43 -13.70 7.12
CA LEU A 174 2.22 -12.89 7.15
C LEU A 174 1.52 -12.95 5.80
N GLN A 175 0.24 -13.32 5.83
CA GLN A 175 -0.68 -13.22 4.70
C GLN A 175 -1.99 -12.54 5.13
N ASP A 176 -2.67 -11.93 4.17
CA ASP A 176 -3.96 -11.29 4.41
C ASP A 176 -5.12 -12.30 4.59
N GLY A 177 -6.33 -11.77 4.71
CA GLY A 177 -7.54 -12.56 4.88
C GLY A 177 -8.26 -12.98 3.60
N ALA A 178 -7.60 -12.99 2.44
CA ALA A 178 -8.20 -13.36 1.16
C ALA A 178 -8.79 -14.79 1.18
N PRO A 179 -9.87 -15.06 0.43
CA PRO A 179 -10.50 -16.38 0.43
C PRO A 179 -9.55 -17.53 0.07
N ALA A 180 -8.63 -17.31 -0.86
CA ALA A 180 -7.63 -18.31 -1.26
C ALA A 180 -6.70 -18.69 -0.11
N HIS A 181 -6.29 -17.72 0.70
CA HIS A 181 -5.40 -17.90 1.86
C HIS A 181 -6.10 -18.61 3.04
N ASN A 182 -7.42 -18.51 3.11
CA ASN A 182 -8.19 -19.03 4.25
C ASN A 182 -8.73 -20.45 4.05
N ALA A 183 -8.43 -21.11 2.94
CA ALA A 183 -8.84 -22.49 2.69
C ALA A 183 -8.21 -23.43 3.74
N ARG A 184 -8.94 -24.53 4.07
CA ARG A 184 -8.50 -25.46 5.12
C ARG A 184 -7.14 -26.09 4.81
N GLU A 185 -6.90 -26.42 3.56
CA GLU A 185 -5.66 -27.03 3.08
C GLU A 185 -4.47 -26.06 3.19
N VAL A 186 -4.69 -24.76 2.87
CA VAL A 186 -3.69 -23.71 3.01
C VAL A 186 -3.31 -23.51 4.49
N ARG A 187 -4.31 -23.46 5.38
CA ARG A 187 -4.06 -23.34 6.82
C ARG A 187 -3.28 -24.51 7.36
N ARG A 188 -3.61 -25.75 6.96
CA ARG A 188 -2.85 -26.95 7.33
C ARG A 188 -1.41 -26.88 6.86
N TRP A 189 -1.19 -26.38 5.63
CA TRP A 189 0.15 -26.17 5.10
C TRP A 189 0.96 -25.23 5.99
N PHE A 190 0.38 -24.10 6.42
CA PHE A 190 1.05 -23.16 7.33
C PHE A 190 1.31 -23.77 8.71
N ASP A 191 0.38 -24.51 9.27
CA ASP A 191 0.55 -25.19 10.56
C ASP A 191 1.70 -26.21 10.53
N GLN A 192 1.99 -26.80 9.37
CA GLN A 192 3.08 -27.75 9.17
C GLN A 192 4.43 -27.07 8.90
N HIS A 193 4.46 -26.02 8.08
CA HIS A 193 5.70 -25.39 7.62
C HIS A 193 6.13 -24.18 8.47
N PHE A 194 5.18 -23.51 9.10
CA PHE A 194 5.39 -22.39 10.02
C PHE A 194 4.66 -22.60 11.34
N PRO A 195 4.95 -23.67 12.11
CA PRO A 195 4.19 -24.03 13.31
C PRO A 195 4.23 -22.90 14.32
N ARG A 196 3.08 -22.28 14.59
CA ARG A 196 2.89 -21.09 15.44
C ARG A 196 3.57 -19.80 14.97
N HIS A 197 4.21 -19.80 13.81
CA HIS A 197 4.94 -18.66 13.25
C HIS A 197 4.28 -18.11 11.98
N TRP A 198 2.95 -18.00 11.97
CA TRP A 198 2.26 -17.34 10.88
C TRP A 198 1.12 -16.43 11.36
N ILE A 199 0.89 -15.38 10.60
CA ILE A 199 -0.08 -14.32 10.82
C ILE A 199 -1.09 -14.38 9.67
N GLY A 200 -2.37 -14.48 10.00
CA GLY A 200 -3.42 -14.57 8.98
C GLY A 200 -4.81 -14.56 9.59
N ARG A 201 -5.84 -14.61 8.77
CA ARG A 201 -7.25 -14.50 9.20
C ARG A 201 -7.63 -15.50 10.29
N ASN A 202 -7.10 -16.72 10.25
CA ASN A 202 -7.34 -17.79 11.21
C ASN A 202 -6.00 -18.43 11.69
N GLY A 203 -4.95 -17.64 11.70
CA GLY A 203 -3.63 -18.06 12.17
C GLY A 203 -3.49 -18.02 13.69
N PRO A 204 -2.34 -18.52 14.20
CA PRO A 204 -1.96 -18.35 15.59
C PRO A 204 -1.97 -16.90 16.04
N VAL A 205 -1.61 -15.98 15.13
CA VAL A 205 -1.77 -14.54 15.26
C VAL A 205 -2.77 -14.06 14.21
N LEU A 206 -3.81 -13.38 14.68
CA LEU A 206 -4.88 -12.94 13.79
C LEU A 206 -4.49 -11.67 13.03
N TRP A 207 -4.48 -11.74 11.71
CA TRP A 207 -4.37 -10.54 10.87
C TRP A 207 -5.69 -9.73 10.92
N PRO A 208 -5.62 -8.42 11.22
CA PRO A 208 -6.81 -7.59 11.24
C PRO A 208 -7.34 -7.31 9.82
N PRO A 209 -8.65 -7.40 9.59
CA PRO A 209 -9.23 -7.08 8.30
C PRO A 209 -9.00 -5.61 7.93
N ARG A 210 -8.97 -5.31 6.62
CA ARG A 210 -8.89 -3.93 6.09
C ARG A 210 -7.73 -3.12 6.63
N SER A 211 -6.56 -3.76 6.76
CA SER A 211 -5.36 -3.16 7.36
C SER A 211 -4.15 -3.11 6.40
N PRO A 212 -4.29 -2.60 5.16
CA PRO A 212 -3.16 -2.42 4.26
C PRO A 212 -2.13 -1.43 4.82
N ASP A 213 -2.57 -0.52 5.66
CA ASP A 213 -1.74 0.45 6.37
C ASP A 213 -0.74 -0.19 7.37
N LEU A 214 -0.91 -1.47 7.70
CA LEU A 214 -0.02 -2.27 8.55
C LEU A 214 0.79 -3.33 7.77
N ASN A 215 0.66 -3.41 6.43
CA ASN A 215 1.44 -4.32 5.60
C ASN A 215 2.45 -3.55 4.73
N PRO A 216 3.78 -3.77 4.89
CA PRO A 216 4.82 -3.13 4.08
C PRO A 216 4.65 -3.31 2.56
N CYS A 217 4.05 -4.41 2.12
CA CYS A 217 3.76 -4.62 0.71
C CYS A 217 2.74 -3.60 0.20
N ASP A 218 1.68 -3.33 0.98
CA ASP A 218 0.63 -2.38 0.63
C ASP A 218 1.08 -0.93 0.76
N PHE A 219 1.59 -0.53 1.95
CA PHE A 219 1.87 0.88 2.20
C PHE A 219 3.13 1.40 1.51
N PHE A 220 3.97 0.51 0.97
CA PHE A 220 5.22 0.89 0.30
C PHE A 220 5.45 0.16 -1.02
N LEU A 221 5.57 -1.19 -1.00
CA LEU A 221 6.12 -1.96 -2.12
C LEU A 221 5.35 -1.75 -3.41
N TRP A 222 4.03 -1.94 -3.38
CA TRP A 222 3.20 -1.84 -4.58
C TRP A 222 3.18 -0.45 -5.18
N GLY A 223 3.13 0.58 -4.33
CA GLY A 223 3.20 1.98 -4.77
C GLY A 223 4.51 2.26 -5.50
N HIS A 224 5.63 1.85 -4.91
CA HIS A 224 6.96 2.07 -5.47
C HIS A 224 7.19 1.26 -6.75
N LEU A 225 6.81 -0.04 -6.76
CA LEU A 225 6.88 -0.86 -7.97
C LEU A 225 6.07 -0.24 -9.11
N LYS A 226 4.83 0.17 -8.86
CA LYS A 226 3.97 0.79 -9.88
C LYS A 226 4.58 2.09 -10.41
N GLN A 227 5.18 2.91 -9.56
CA GLN A 227 5.88 4.12 -9.98
C GLN A 227 7.02 3.82 -10.95
N LEU A 228 7.80 2.76 -10.70
CA LEU A 228 8.90 2.35 -11.59
C LEU A 228 8.41 1.73 -12.90
N VAL A 229 7.39 0.87 -12.83
CA VAL A 229 6.84 0.15 -13.99
C VAL A 229 6.17 1.10 -14.98
N TYR A 230 5.42 2.08 -14.49
CA TYR A 230 4.60 2.98 -15.31
C TYR A 230 5.26 4.34 -15.60
N LYS A 231 6.59 4.43 -15.58
CA LYS A 231 7.32 5.64 -16.04
C LYS A 231 6.98 6.02 -17.49
N THR A 232 6.68 5.01 -18.30
CA THR A 232 6.22 5.16 -19.69
C THR A 232 5.07 4.18 -19.95
N PRO A 233 4.22 4.41 -20.98
CA PRO A 233 3.13 3.50 -21.33
C PRO A 233 3.61 2.08 -21.58
N VAL A 234 2.77 1.09 -21.25
CA VAL A 234 3.05 -0.35 -21.44
C VAL A 234 2.18 -0.87 -22.59
N ASN A 235 2.79 -1.58 -23.54
CA ASN A 235 2.08 -2.00 -24.74
C ASN A 235 1.72 -3.49 -24.77
N THR A 236 2.50 -4.35 -24.09
CA THR A 236 2.28 -5.81 -24.10
C THR A 236 2.39 -6.41 -22.68
N VAL A 237 1.79 -7.60 -22.51
CA VAL A 237 1.89 -8.37 -21.26
C VAL A 237 3.37 -8.71 -20.96
N GLN A 238 4.14 -9.11 -21.97
CA GLN A 238 5.55 -9.47 -21.77
C GLN A 238 6.39 -8.27 -21.35
N GLU A 239 6.14 -7.11 -21.93
CA GLU A 239 6.77 -5.85 -21.52
C GLU A 239 6.44 -5.52 -20.08
N LEU A 240 5.15 -5.67 -19.67
CA LEU A 240 4.73 -5.46 -18.30
C LEU A 240 5.47 -6.36 -17.32
N ILE A 241 5.55 -7.67 -17.61
CA ILE A 241 6.27 -8.64 -16.78
C ILE A 241 7.75 -8.26 -16.67
N ASN A 242 8.39 -7.93 -17.78
CA ASN A 242 9.82 -7.55 -17.79
C ASN A 242 10.05 -6.28 -16.94
N ARG A 243 9.18 -5.30 -17.05
CA ARG A 243 9.27 -4.05 -16.25
C ARG A 243 9.09 -4.32 -14.76
N ILE A 244 8.15 -5.20 -14.37
CA ILE A 244 7.94 -5.61 -12.97
C ILE A 244 9.21 -6.27 -12.43
N GLN A 245 9.82 -7.19 -13.18
CA GLN A 245 11.06 -7.87 -12.78
C GLN A 245 12.23 -6.88 -12.65
N ASN A 246 12.39 -5.96 -13.60
CA ASN A 246 13.45 -4.95 -13.58
C ASN A 246 13.25 -3.97 -12.39
N ALA A 247 12.03 -3.53 -12.14
CA ALA A 247 11.72 -2.66 -11.00
C ALA A 247 12.02 -3.36 -9.65
N ALA A 248 11.68 -4.63 -9.52
CA ALA A 248 12.03 -5.41 -8.34
C ALA A 248 13.55 -5.59 -8.18
N ALA A 249 14.29 -5.78 -9.28
CA ALA A 249 15.74 -5.84 -9.26
C ALA A 249 16.37 -4.49 -8.83
N GLU A 250 15.76 -3.36 -9.24
CA GLU A 250 16.17 -2.01 -8.80
C GLU A 250 15.96 -1.84 -7.28
N ILE A 251 14.82 -2.27 -6.76
CA ILE A 251 14.51 -2.24 -5.31
C ILE A 251 15.51 -3.09 -4.52
N ARG A 252 15.85 -4.31 -4.98
CA ARG A 252 16.82 -5.18 -4.29
C ARG A 252 18.22 -4.61 -4.20
N ARG A 253 18.61 -3.73 -5.13
CA ARG A 253 19.91 -3.04 -5.08
C ARG A 253 19.99 -1.98 -3.97
N ASN A 254 18.86 -1.66 -3.34
CA ASN A 254 18.78 -0.67 -2.27
C ASN A 254 18.20 -1.29 -0.97
N PRO A 255 18.95 -2.16 -0.28
CA PRO A 255 18.48 -2.83 0.93
C PRO A 255 18.17 -1.85 2.07
N ASP A 256 18.84 -0.69 2.11
CA ASP A 256 18.57 0.35 3.11
C ASP A 256 17.18 0.95 2.99
N MET A 257 16.63 1.00 1.78
CA MET A 257 15.26 1.44 1.55
C MET A 257 14.27 0.45 2.18
N ILE A 258 14.51 -0.85 2.03
CA ILE A 258 13.68 -1.90 2.64
C ILE A 258 13.85 -1.90 4.16
N ALA A 259 15.06 -1.72 4.67
CA ALA A 259 15.34 -1.66 6.11
C ALA A 259 14.53 -0.59 6.83
N ARG A 260 14.27 0.55 6.18
CA ARG A 260 13.45 1.66 6.74
C ARG A 260 11.98 1.29 6.97
N LEU A 261 11.51 0.19 6.39
CA LEU A 261 10.13 -0.27 6.59
C LEU A 261 9.90 -0.83 7.99
N GLN A 262 10.94 -1.38 8.63
CA GLN A 262 10.85 -1.91 9.98
C GLN A 262 10.47 -0.81 11.01
N PRO A 263 11.22 0.29 11.15
CA PRO A 263 10.83 1.38 12.04
C PRO A 263 9.53 2.07 11.58
N SER A 264 9.22 2.06 10.27
CA SER A 264 7.95 2.58 9.77
C SER A 264 6.77 1.73 10.25
N LEU A 265 6.88 0.40 10.23
CA LEU A 265 5.82 -0.50 10.71
C LEU A 265 5.57 -0.31 12.23
N ILE A 266 6.63 -0.10 13.01
CA ILE A 266 6.49 0.20 14.44
C ILE A 266 5.74 1.51 14.66
N ARG A 267 6.14 2.60 13.99
CA ARG A 267 5.43 3.89 14.09
C ARG A 267 3.97 3.79 13.66
N ARG A 268 3.67 2.98 12.63
CA ARG A 268 2.30 2.71 12.17
C ARG A 268 1.49 1.95 13.22
N ALA A 269 2.08 0.97 13.88
CA ALA A 269 1.43 0.25 14.99
C ALA A 269 1.15 1.19 16.19
N GLU A 270 2.09 2.05 16.55
CA GLU A 270 1.92 3.07 17.58
C GLU A 270 0.82 4.08 17.21
N GLY A 271 0.83 4.58 15.96
CA GLY A 271 -0.20 5.47 15.44
C GLY A 271 -1.59 4.84 15.41
N CYS A 272 -1.67 3.55 15.08
CA CYS A 272 -2.91 2.79 15.13
C CYS A 272 -3.47 2.72 16.55
N LEU A 273 -2.64 2.44 17.55
CA LEU A 273 -3.06 2.41 18.95
C LEU A 273 -3.45 3.79 19.47
N ALA A 274 -2.64 4.80 19.17
CA ALA A 274 -2.93 6.19 19.57
C ALA A 274 -4.26 6.70 19.00
N ASN A 275 -4.68 6.17 17.84
CA ASN A 275 -5.97 6.51 17.22
C ASN A 275 -7.05 5.41 17.39
N GLU A 276 -6.97 4.62 18.47
CA GLU A 276 -7.98 3.63 18.86
C GLU A 276 -8.34 2.63 17.74
N GLY A 277 -7.35 2.22 16.93
CA GLY A 277 -7.54 1.31 15.80
C GLY A 277 -8.08 1.95 14.53
N ARG A 278 -8.36 3.25 14.51
CA ARG A 278 -8.86 4.01 13.37
C ARG A 278 -7.73 4.29 12.36
N HIS A 279 -8.06 4.99 11.27
CA HIS A 279 -7.05 5.48 10.32
C HIS A 279 -6.13 6.51 10.99
N PHE A 280 -4.84 6.34 10.76
CA PHE A 280 -3.79 7.14 11.41
C PHE A 280 -2.74 7.67 10.42
N GLU A 281 -2.80 7.28 9.15
CA GLU A 281 -1.77 7.61 8.15
C GLU A 281 -1.63 9.12 7.95
N GLN A 282 -2.69 9.88 8.14
CA GLN A 282 -2.68 11.34 8.11
C GLN A 282 -1.96 11.98 9.31
N LEU A 283 -1.59 11.18 10.31
CA LEU A 283 -0.90 11.62 11.54
C LEU A 283 0.58 11.26 11.54
N LEU A 284 1.06 10.49 10.52
CA LEU A 284 2.45 10.08 10.34
C LEU A 284 3.21 11.16 9.55
#